data_94ba70a6061154e934e3a74caf936880
#
_entry.id   94ba70a6061154e934e3a74caf936880
#
_cell.length_a   1.000
_cell.length_b   1.000
_cell.length_c   1.000
_cell.angle_alpha   90.00
_cell.angle_beta   90.00
_cell.angle_gamma   90.00
#
_symmetry.space_group_name_H-M   'P 1'
#
loop_
_entity.id
_entity.type
_entity.pdbx_description
1 polymer ?
#
loop_
_entity_poly.entity_id
_entity_poly.type
_entity_poly.pdbx_seq_one_letter_code
_entity_poly.pdbx_strand_id
1 'polypeptide(L)'
;MRSNRYASLLLVAALSVPGAAEAQVQWGPVPDGYPQTAAELNGFSAHTRHDEMWSYLEALKAVSDQMRLGVYGETRQGRKLPYAVYSRPLVSEPWEAMALGKPIVVFAANVHGGERTFREGLLVLMRDLATPGTAANQMLDDVTVVVAPQINPDGFEATVGGQRGNSWGIDLNRDYVKLEHPSIQSYVQNIIAAWRPHLFIDGHNGGSRPYNLNYQCTSHYDSAIELTLICDDEIFPAIDATMETEGMRSWYYARGDEEQWNTGGSQVRIGRNYGGMANSVAILFEAPAQELGMGARAGYLGYYSVLEWVAQNGDHLVSTVENARAETIAMGAAPSGQIAVEMEYTAEDYPVDYTVIRGGGVTSGLGEPVDTIEVTGARLMKKPVAVSLRDRPWAYVLPRDADGAVELLRRHGITVEQLTAPASLEVQAYTIADVTYQRQYNHAAVTRIHVDEVVTREMDFPIGTYIVPTAQNLGRLVAHMLEVETEDNVVYWNRMDAWVPRPQEGQPAPLSPIYKIMSPVMLQAHIVDGN
;
A
#
# COMPACT_ATOMS: atom_id res chain seq x y z
N MET A 1 33.00 -82.77 21.84
CA MET A 1 31.96 -81.79 22.20
C MET A 1 31.90 -80.76 21.10
N ARG A 2 30.81 -80.76 20.36
CA ARG A 2 30.64 -79.96 19.12
C ARG A 2 29.94 -78.64 19.47
N SER A 3 30.56 -77.51 19.10
CA SER A 3 29.96 -76.16 19.19
C SER A 3 29.33 -75.84 17.85
N ASN A 4 27.98 -75.66 17.85
CA ASN A 4 27.24 -75.13 16.72
C ASN A 4 27.32 -73.58 16.72
N ARG A 5 27.84 -73.05 15.61
CA ARG A 5 27.74 -71.61 15.30
C ARG A 5 26.55 -71.42 14.36
N TYR A 6 25.52 -70.69 14.81
CA TYR A 6 24.48 -70.18 13.96
C TYR A 6 24.89 -68.78 13.45
N ALA A 7 25.09 -68.70 12.14
CA ALA A 7 25.24 -67.42 11.46
C ALA A 7 23.84 -66.85 11.13
N SER A 8 23.44 -65.74 11.77
CA SER A 8 22.25 -65.01 11.41
C SER A 8 22.58 -64.07 10.26
N LEU A 9 22.00 -64.28 9.08
CA LEU A 9 21.95 -63.31 8.00
C LEU A 9 20.93 -62.24 8.35
N LEU A 10 21.42 -61.05 8.59
CA LEU A 10 20.57 -59.85 8.64
C LEU A 10 20.32 -59.38 7.19
N LEU A 11 19.08 -59.57 6.74
CA LEU A 11 18.59 -59.00 5.48
C LEU A 11 18.25 -57.52 5.75
N VAL A 12 19.10 -56.60 5.30
CA VAL A 12 18.78 -55.15 5.31
C VAL A 12 17.86 -54.90 4.12
N ALA A 13 16.57 -54.80 4.36
CA ALA A 13 15.65 -54.29 3.39
C ALA A 13 15.86 -52.76 3.28
N ALA A 14 16.44 -52.30 2.17
CA ALA A 14 16.44 -50.89 1.82
C ALA A 14 15.00 -50.47 1.51
N LEU A 15 14.35 -49.82 2.48
CA LEU A 15 13.14 -49.05 2.24
C LEU A 15 13.55 -47.86 1.39
N SER A 16 13.30 -47.91 0.07
CA SER A 16 13.27 -46.73 -0.77
C SER A 16 12.13 -45.84 -0.27
N VAL A 17 12.46 -44.76 0.41
CA VAL A 17 11.51 -43.65 0.67
C VAL A 17 11.16 -43.11 -0.73
N PRO A 18 9.89 -43.13 -1.15
CA PRO A 18 9.52 -42.43 -2.37
C PRO A 18 9.91 -40.98 -2.17
N GLY A 19 10.74 -40.45 -3.09
CA GLY A 19 10.99 -39.01 -3.13
C GLY A 19 9.64 -38.30 -3.08
N ALA A 20 9.51 -37.33 -2.18
CA ALA A 20 8.35 -36.47 -2.15
C ALA A 20 8.23 -35.88 -3.56
N ALA A 21 7.27 -36.37 -4.34
CA ALA A 21 6.85 -35.67 -5.55
C ALA A 21 6.43 -34.28 -5.08
N GLU A 22 7.10 -33.25 -5.57
CA GLU A 22 6.64 -31.87 -5.37
C GLU A 22 5.14 -31.86 -5.68
N ALA A 23 4.33 -31.47 -4.71
CA ALA A 23 2.90 -31.35 -4.91
C ALA A 23 2.71 -30.28 -6.01
N GLN A 24 2.44 -30.71 -7.23
CA GLN A 24 2.06 -29.80 -8.30
C GLN A 24 0.83 -29.05 -7.84
N VAL A 25 0.95 -27.73 -7.72
CA VAL A 25 -0.17 -26.86 -7.39
C VAL A 25 -1.30 -27.10 -8.37
N GLN A 26 -2.43 -27.57 -7.89
CA GLN A 26 -3.58 -27.83 -8.74
C GLN A 26 -4.41 -26.54 -8.90
N TRP A 27 -4.41 -26.02 -10.11
CA TRP A 27 -5.37 -25.00 -10.52
C TRP A 27 -6.71 -25.67 -10.86
N GLY A 28 -7.82 -25.01 -10.52
CA GLY A 28 -9.13 -25.47 -10.99
C GLY A 28 -9.19 -25.52 -12.54
N PRO A 29 -10.12 -26.29 -13.11
CA PRO A 29 -10.27 -26.34 -14.57
C PRO A 29 -10.63 -24.95 -15.11
N VAL A 30 -10.01 -24.58 -16.23
CA VAL A 30 -10.38 -23.35 -16.95
C VAL A 30 -11.82 -23.50 -17.47
N PRO A 31 -12.71 -22.55 -17.18
CA PRO A 31 -14.08 -22.61 -17.68
C PRO A 31 -14.13 -22.64 -19.21
N ASP A 32 -15.04 -23.44 -19.78
CA ASP A 32 -15.19 -23.61 -21.22
C ASP A 32 -15.40 -22.25 -21.91
N GLY A 33 -14.61 -21.98 -22.94
CA GLY A 33 -14.69 -20.75 -23.72
C GLY A 33 -13.97 -19.52 -23.10
N TYR A 34 -13.39 -19.64 -21.91
CA TYR A 34 -12.63 -18.57 -21.29
C TYR A 34 -11.11 -18.67 -21.59
N PRO A 35 -10.40 -17.54 -21.73
CA PRO A 35 -8.99 -17.55 -22.06
C PRO A 35 -8.13 -17.98 -20.86
N GLN A 36 -6.96 -18.54 -21.17
CA GLN A 36 -5.87 -18.76 -20.23
C GLN A 36 -4.84 -17.64 -20.36
N THR A 37 -4.14 -17.32 -19.26
CA THR A 37 -2.98 -16.45 -19.30
C THR A 37 -1.81 -17.11 -20.02
N ALA A 38 -0.82 -16.33 -20.48
CA ALA A 38 0.38 -16.91 -21.07
C ALA A 38 1.18 -17.74 -20.06
N ALA A 39 1.17 -17.38 -18.78
CA ALA A 39 1.80 -18.16 -17.72
C ALA A 39 1.11 -19.53 -17.54
N GLU A 40 -0.22 -19.60 -17.55
CA GLU A 40 -0.94 -20.89 -17.51
C GLU A 40 -0.61 -21.75 -18.71
N LEU A 41 -0.60 -21.19 -19.92
CA LEU A 41 -0.32 -21.91 -21.16
C LEU A 41 1.09 -22.50 -21.22
N ASN A 42 2.05 -21.88 -20.54
CA ASN A 42 3.42 -22.38 -20.45
C ASN A 42 3.72 -23.17 -19.18
N GLY A 43 2.69 -23.51 -18.37
CA GLY A 43 2.82 -24.24 -17.12
C GLY A 43 3.58 -23.45 -16.03
N PHE A 44 3.44 -22.12 -16.02
CA PHE A 44 4.14 -21.21 -15.12
C PHE A 44 5.67 -21.28 -15.21
N SER A 45 6.21 -21.63 -16.38
CA SER A 45 7.65 -21.56 -16.63
C SER A 45 8.14 -20.14 -16.93
N ALA A 46 7.24 -19.24 -17.32
CA ALA A 46 7.51 -17.84 -17.57
C ALA A 46 6.28 -16.97 -17.22
N HIS A 47 6.54 -15.73 -16.90
CA HIS A 47 5.49 -14.74 -16.60
C HIS A 47 4.78 -14.27 -17.89
N THR A 48 3.51 -13.91 -17.76
CA THR A 48 2.72 -13.24 -18.80
C THR A 48 3.32 -11.85 -19.08
N ARG A 49 3.68 -11.54 -20.33
CA ARG A 49 4.21 -10.24 -20.73
C ARG A 49 3.11 -9.17 -20.76
N HIS A 50 3.50 -7.90 -20.86
CA HIS A 50 2.54 -6.79 -20.85
C HIS A 50 1.55 -6.85 -22.02
N ASP A 51 2.00 -7.12 -23.23
CA ASP A 51 1.18 -7.28 -24.43
C ASP A 51 0.30 -8.55 -24.38
N GLU A 52 0.82 -9.64 -23.84
CA GLU A 52 0.06 -10.88 -23.62
C GLU A 52 -1.04 -10.66 -22.56
N MET A 53 -0.74 -9.91 -21.50
CA MET A 53 -1.75 -9.52 -20.51
C MET A 53 -2.87 -8.70 -21.13
N TRP A 54 -2.55 -7.72 -21.98
CA TRP A 54 -3.57 -6.95 -22.70
C TRP A 54 -4.43 -7.85 -23.60
N SER A 55 -3.80 -8.72 -24.38
CA SER A 55 -4.51 -9.68 -25.22
C SER A 55 -5.43 -10.59 -24.42
N TYR A 56 -4.98 -11.04 -23.26
CA TYR A 56 -5.77 -11.84 -22.32
C TYR A 56 -6.97 -11.05 -21.77
N LEU A 57 -6.77 -9.81 -21.32
CA LEU A 57 -7.85 -8.96 -20.77
C LEU A 57 -8.90 -8.62 -21.83
N GLU A 58 -8.48 -8.32 -23.05
CA GLU A 58 -9.39 -8.08 -24.18
C GLU A 58 -10.17 -9.34 -24.56
N ALA A 59 -9.52 -10.51 -24.59
CA ALA A 59 -10.19 -11.79 -24.86
C ALA A 59 -11.19 -12.11 -23.73
N LEU A 60 -10.82 -11.88 -22.46
CA LEU A 60 -11.72 -12.07 -21.32
C LEU A 60 -12.94 -11.15 -21.43
N LYS A 61 -12.73 -9.86 -21.75
CA LYS A 61 -13.82 -8.90 -21.96
C LYS A 61 -14.73 -9.30 -23.13
N ALA A 62 -14.19 -9.93 -24.18
CA ALA A 62 -14.97 -10.33 -25.35
C ALA A 62 -15.95 -11.48 -25.05
N VAL A 63 -15.64 -12.34 -24.06
CA VAL A 63 -16.46 -13.50 -23.68
C VAL A 63 -17.28 -13.27 -22.40
N SER A 64 -17.08 -12.14 -21.71
CA SER A 64 -17.77 -11.85 -20.45
C SER A 64 -18.42 -10.47 -20.45
N ASP A 65 -19.66 -10.40 -20.00
CA ASP A 65 -20.39 -9.16 -19.70
C ASP A 65 -20.26 -8.73 -18.22
N GLN A 66 -19.52 -9.50 -17.41
CA GLN A 66 -19.39 -9.30 -15.97
C GLN A 66 -18.26 -8.31 -15.60
N MET A 67 -17.59 -7.71 -16.60
CA MET A 67 -16.49 -6.77 -16.35
C MET A 67 -16.55 -5.52 -17.23
N ARG A 68 -16.00 -4.43 -16.72
CA ARG A 68 -15.57 -3.26 -17.52
C ARG A 68 -14.05 -3.24 -17.56
N LEU A 69 -13.50 -3.11 -18.75
CA LEU A 69 -12.07 -2.93 -18.98
C LEU A 69 -11.81 -1.47 -19.38
N GLY A 70 -10.88 -0.82 -18.72
CA GLY A 70 -10.50 0.57 -18.96
C GLY A 70 -9.00 0.79 -18.90
N VAL A 71 -8.61 2.05 -19.11
CA VAL A 71 -7.23 2.55 -19.00
C VAL A 71 -7.23 3.67 -17.98
N TYR A 72 -6.47 3.54 -16.90
CA TYR A 72 -6.38 4.59 -15.88
C TYR A 72 -5.21 5.56 -16.11
N GLY A 73 -4.29 5.24 -17.01
CA GLY A 73 -3.15 6.09 -17.33
C GLY A 73 -2.22 5.48 -18.37
N GLU A 74 -1.12 6.17 -18.60
CA GLU A 74 -0.07 5.76 -19.53
C GLU A 74 1.30 5.98 -18.90
N THR A 75 2.23 5.07 -19.16
CA THR A 75 3.60 5.22 -18.71
C THR A 75 4.39 6.18 -19.59
N ARG A 76 5.59 6.54 -19.15
CA ARG A 76 6.49 7.36 -19.98
C ARG A 76 6.94 6.71 -21.27
N GLN A 77 6.92 5.38 -21.37
CA GLN A 77 7.22 4.64 -22.59
C GLN A 77 5.98 4.38 -23.45
N GLY A 78 4.84 5.02 -23.15
CA GLY A 78 3.61 4.92 -23.92
C GLY A 78 2.83 3.62 -23.67
N ARG A 79 3.10 2.87 -22.59
CA ARG A 79 2.34 1.69 -22.24
C ARG A 79 1.09 2.08 -21.47
N LYS A 80 -0.06 1.63 -21.97
CA LYS A 80 -1.35 1.84 -21.31
C LYS A 80 -1.43 1.03 -20.02
N LEU A 81 -2.00 1.61 -18.99
CA LEU A 81 -2.19 1.02 -17.68
C LEU A 81 -3.63 0.52 -17.54
N PRO A 82 -3.88 -0.81 -17.60
CA PRO A 82 -5.22 -1.35 -17.55
C PRO A 82 -5.80 -1.36 -16.15
N TYR A 83 -7.11 -1.23 -16.06
CA TYR A 83 -7.89 -1.64 -14.91
C TYR A 83 -9.18 -2.33 -15.34
N ALA A 84 -9.72 -3.16 -14.47
CA ALA A 84 -11.02 -3.77 -14.67
C ALA A 84 -11.90 -3.56 -13.45
N VAL A 85 -13.21 -3.40 -13.69
CA VAL A 85 -14.24 -3.25 -12.65
C VAL A 85 -15.18 -4.43 -12.72
N TYR A 86 -15.50 -5.01 -11.59
CA TYR A 86 -16.43 -6.11 -11.40
C TYR A 86 -17.41 -5.73 -10.29
N SER A 87 -18.69 -5.84 -10.55
CA SER A 87 -19.76 -5.60 -9.58
C SER A 87 -21.10 -6.10 -10.11
N ARG A 88 -22.08 -6.26 -9.23
CA ARG A 88 -23.45 -6.59 -9.62
C ARG A 88 -24.43 -5.66 -8.88
N PRO A 89 -25.16 -4.76 -9.59
CA PRO A 89 -25.07 -4.50 -11.01
C PRO A 89 -23.69 -3.99 -11.43
N LEU A 90 -23.31 -4.23 -12.68
CA LEU A 90 -22.04 -3.79 -13.21
C LEU A 90 -22.01 -2.26 -13.36
N VAL A 91 -21.06 -1.61 -12.70
CA VAL A 91 -20.86 -0.16 -12.75
C VAL A 91 -19.74 0.22 -13.69
N SER A 92 -19.74 1.47 -14.17
CA SER A 92 -18.71 2.03 -15.05
C SER A 92 -17.91 3.14 -14.37
N GLU A 93 -18.53 3.86 -13.47
CA GLU A 93 -17.99 5.07 -12.85
C GLU A 93 -17.89 4.94 -11.31
N PRO A 94 -16.90 5.60 -10.69
CA PRO A 94 -16.72 5.53 -9.23
C PRO A 94 -17.96 5.95 -8.44
N TRP A 95 -18.67 6.98 -8.87
CA TRP A 95 -19.88 7.46 -8.19
C TRP A 95 -21.03 6.43 -8.22
N GLU A 96 -21.12 5.63 -9.28
CA GLU A 96 -22.10 4.52 -9.35
C GLU A 96 -21.79 3.46 -8.30
N ALA A 97 -20.49 3.10 -8.16
CA ALA A 97 -20.05 2.15 -7.13
C ALA A 97 -20.36 2.66 -5.72
N MET A 98 -20.07 3.93 -5.44
CA MET A 98 -20.40 4.57 -4.15
C MET A 98 -21.92 4.55 -3.89
N ALA A 99 -22.74 4.76 -4.91
CA ALA A 99 -24.19 4.74 -4.79
C ALA A 99 -24.77 3.35 -4.49
N LEU A 100 -24.04 2.27 -4.77
CA LEU A 100 -24.44 0.91 -4.40
C LEU A 100 -24.35 0.66 -2.88
N GLY A 101 -23.56 1.44 -2.14
CA GLY A 101 -23.35 1.27 -0.71
C GLY A 101 -22.57 0.01 -0.32
N LYS A 102 -22.05 -0.76 -1.31
CA LYS A 102 -21.22 -1.95 -1.09
C LYS A 102 -19.78 -1.57 -0.80
N PRO A 103 -19.00 -2.42 -0.12
CA PRO A 103 -17.57 -2.23 -0.02
C PRO A 103 -16.92 -2.16 -1.41
N ILE A 104 -16.03 -1.20 -1.60
CA ILE A 104 -15.20 -1.07 -2.80
C ILE A 104 -13.81 -1.55 -2.42
N VAL A 105 -13.31 -2.56 -3.11
CA VAL A 105 -11.95 -3.08 -2.93
C VAL A 105 -11.11 -2.86 -4.18
N VAL A 106 -9.82 -2.54 -3.99
CA VAL A 106 -8.85 -2.40 -5.09
C VAL A 106 -7.77 -3.46 -4.92
N PHE A 107 -7.59 -4.30 -5.93
CA PHE A 107 -6.48 -5.24 -6.01
C PHE A 107 -5.45 -4.76 -7.03
N ALA A 108 -4.23 -4.57 -6.58
CA ALA A 108 -3.14 -4.14 -7.43
C ALA A 108 -1.91 -5.03 -7.28
N ALA A 109 -1.05 -5.02 -8.29
CA ALA A 109 0.21 -5.74 -8.28
C ALA A 109 1.26 -5.05 -9.16
N ASN A 110 2.52 -5.48 -9.02
CA ASN A 110 3.62 -5.12 -9.89
C ASN A 110 3.93 -3.61 -9.89
N VAL A 111 3.90 -2.98 -8.73
CA VAL A 111 4.45 -1.62 -8.51
C VAL A 111 5.97 -1.63 -8.74
N HIS A 112 6.65 -2.71 -8.34
CA HIS A 112 8.03 -2.96 -8.73
C HIS A 112 8.04 -3.88 -9.96
N GLY A 113 8.69 -3.46 -11.04
CA GLY A 113 8.63 -4.17 -12.30
C GLY A 113 9.20 -5.59 -12.28
N GLY A 114 10.18 -5.88 -11.41
CA GLY A 114 10.72 -7.23 -11.20
C GLY A 114 9.86 -8.13 -10.32
N GLU A 115 8.86 -7.60 -9.63
CA GLU A 115 8.00 -8.30 -8.68
C GLU A 115 6.71 -8.74 -9.36
N ARG A 116 6.69 -9.93 -9.93
CA ARG A 116 5.73 -10.35 -10.93
C ARG A 116 4.84 -11.51 -10.51
N THR A 117 5.16 -12.18 -9.41
CA THR A 117 4.60 -13.49 -9.05
C THR A 117 3.10 -13.38 -8.72
N PHE A 118 2.71 -12.50 -7.81
CA PHE A 118 1.31 -12.37 -7.39
C PHE A 118 0.41 -11.81 -8.48
N ARG A 119 0.97 -11.07 -9.44
CA ARG A 119 0.22 -10.63 -10.61
C ARG A 119 -0.35 -11.81 -11.40
N GLU A 120 0.39 -12.91 -11.56
CA GLU A 120 -0.09 -14.08 -12.31
C GLU A 120 -1.32 -14.70 -11.61
N GLY A 121 -1.31 -14.83 -10.29
CA GLY A 121 -2.49 -15.28 -9.52
C GLY A 121 -3.66 -14.31 -9.61
N LEU A 122 -3.38 -13.00 -9.60
CA LEU A 122 -4.41 -11.97 -9.75
C LEU A 122 -5.08 -12.03 -11.15
N LEU A 123 -4.33 -12.28 -12.21
CA LEU A 123 -4.90 -12.48 -13.57
C LEU A 123 -5.84 -13.70 -13.63
N VAL A 124 -5.52 -14.79 -12.93
CA VAL A 124 -6.42 -15.94 -12.82
C VAL A 124 -7.69 -15.57 -12.06
N LEU A 125 -7.57 -14.85 -10.94
CA LEU A 125 -8.73 -14.36 -10.18
C LEU A 125 -9.63 -13.44 -11.01
N MET A 126 -9.05 -12.59 -11.88
CA MET A 126 -9.80 -11.75 -12.81
C MET A 126 -10.69 -12.58 -13.75
N ARG A 127 -10.24 -13.75 -14.21
CA ARG A 127 -11.07 -14.68 -14.97
C ARG A 127 -12.22 -15.22 -14.14
N ASP A 128 -11.94 -15.64 -12.92
CA ASP A 128 -12.97 -16.20 -12.04
C ASP A 128 -14.04 -15.14 -11.69
N LEU A 129 -13.63 -13.90 -11.43
CA LEU A 129 -14.56 -12.76 -11.29
C LEU A 129 -15.41 -12.52 -12.54
N ALA A 130 -14.85 -12.73 -13.73
CA ALA A 130 -15.54 -12.54 -15.00
C ALA A 130 -16.43 -13.73 -15.41
N THR A 131 -16.32 -14.89 -14.75
CA THR A 131 -17.01 -16.12 -15.11
C THR A 131 -18.26 -16.34 -14.25
N PRO A 132 -19.48 -16.24 -14.81
CA PRO A 132 -20.71 -16.48 -14.07
C PRO A 132 -20.73 -17.86 -13.40
N GLY A 133 -21.12 -17.89 -12.13
CA GLY A 133 -21.27 -19.11 -11.33
C GLY A 133 -20.03 -19.58 -10.60
N THR A 134 -18.86 -18.99 -10.81
CA THR A 134 -17.70 -19.22 -9.93
C THR A 134 -17.94 -18.59 -8.56
N ALA A 135 -17.28 -19.09 -7.52
CA ALA A 135 -17.38 -18.54 -6.17
C ALA A 135 -16.99 -17.05 -6.13
N ALA A 136 -15.89 -16.66 -6.80
CA ALA A 136 -15.45 -15.26 -6.89
C ALA A 136 -16.50 -14.35 -7.56
N ASN A 137 -17.14 -14.83 -8.66
CA ASN A 137 -18.19 -14.07 -9.34
C ASN A 137 -19.46 -13.92 -8.47
N GLN A 138 -19.82 -14.91 -7.66
CA GLN A 138 -20.96 -14.81 -6.76
C GLN A 138 -20.77 -13.72 -5.70
N MET A 139 -19.56 -13.49 -5.21
CA MET A 139 -19.24 -12.44 -4.24
C MET A 139 -19.50 -11.03 -4.76
N LEU A 140 -19.64 -10.85 -6.10
CA LEU A 140 -19.97 -9.54 -6.70
C LEU A 140 -21.38 -9.04 -6.35
N ASP A 141 -22.23 -9.90 -5.76
CA ASP A 141 -23.49 -9.46 -5.17
C ASP A 141 -23.26 -8.56 -3.95
N ASP A 142 -22.14 -8.71 -3.26
CA ASP A 142 -21.83 -8.06 -1.99
C ASP A 142 -20.65 -7.06 -2.08
N VAL A 143 -19.80 -7.15 -3.11
CA VAL A 143 -18.56 -6.36 -3.23
C VAL A 143 -18.42 -5.76 -4.63
N THR A 144 -17.91 -4.53 -4.71
CA THR A 144 -17.36 -3.95 -5.95
C THR A 144 -15.85 -4.13 -5.95
N VAL A 145 -15.31 -4.79 -6.98
CA VAL A 145 -13.88 -5.07 -7.13
C VAL A 145 -13.30 -4.27 -8.28
N VAL A 146 -12.24 -3.51 -8.02
CA VAL A 146 -11.44 -2.82 -9.03
C VAL A 146 -10.07 -3.46 -9.05
N VAL A 147 -9.60 -3.90 -10.21
CA VAL A 147 -8.30 -4.56 -10.35
C VAL A 147 -7.39 -3.75 -11.25
N ALA A 148 -6.21 -3.34 -10.73
CA ALA A 148 -5.12 -2.73 -11.47
C ALA A 148 -3.93 -3.73 -11.50
N PRO A 149 -3.90 -4.67 -12.44
CA PRO A 149 -3.02 -5.83 -12.36
C PRO A 149 -1.54 -5.50 -12.57
N GLN A 150 -1.23 -4.33 -13.13
CA GLN A 150 0.15 -3.94 -13.42
C GLN A 150 0.32 -2.41 -13.36
N ILE A 151 1.11 -1.93 -12.37
CA ILE A 151 1.39 -0.50 -12.21
C ILE A 151 2.67 -0.08 -12.94
N ASN A 152 3.65 -0.97 -13.07
CA ASN A 152 4.98 -0.67 -13.61
C ASN A 152 5.37 -1.56 -14.81
N PRO A 153 4.67 -1.47 -15.94
CA PRO A 153 5.04 -2.25 -17.12
C PRO A 153 6.41 -1.85 -17.71
N ASP A 154 6.86 -0.60 -17.54
CA ASP A 154 8.17 -0.17 -18.01
C ASP A 154 9.31 -0.87 -17.26
N GLY A 155 9.19 -0.99 -15.94
CA GLY A 155 10.13 -1.76 -15.14
C GLY A 155 10.03 -3.28 -15.40
N PHE A 156 8.83 -3.78 -15.65
CA PHE A 156 8.58 -5.17 -15.97
C PHE A 156 9.31 -5.59 -17.27
N GLU A 157 9.21 -4.76 -18.31
CA GLU A 157 9.76 -5.04 -19.64
C GLU A 157 11.22 -4.59 -19.83
N ALA A 158 11.81 -3.91 -18.84
CA ALA A 158 13.16 -3.32 -18.96
C ALA A 158 14.26 -4.35 -19.17
N THR A 159 14.14 -5.53 -18.56
CA THR A 159 15.10 -6.65 -18.65
C THR A 159 14.37 -7.98 -18.57
N VAL A 160 15.04 -9.09 -18.87
CA VAL A 160 14.46 -10.45 -18.75
C VAL A 160 13.92 -10.70 -17.33
N GLY A 161 14.62 -10.22 -16.29
CA GLY A 161 14.18 -10.33 -14.89
C GLY A 161 13.27 -9.19 -14.41
N GLY A 162 13.00 -8.19 -15.25
CA GLY A 162 12.42 -6.94 -14.81
C GLY A 162 13.41 -6.14 -13.95
N GLN A 163 13.03 -4.94 -13.58
CA GLN A 163 13.78 -4.12 -12.61
C GLN A 163 12.83 -3.55 -11.55
N ARG A 164 13.35 -3.27 -10.37
CA ARG A 164 12.54 -2.75 -9.26
C ARG A 164 11.87 -1.42 -9.63
N GLY A 165 12.64 -0.46 -10.07
CA GLY A 165 12.14 0.85 -10.49
C GLY A 165 11.46 0.82 -11.87
N ASN A 166 11.00 1.99 -12.29
CA ASN A 166 10.49 2.23 -13.64
C ASN A 166 11.64 2.33 -14.66
N SER A 167 11.33 2.77 -15.90
CA SER A 167 12.33 2.99 -16.95
C SER A 167 13.45 3.99 -16.59
N TRP A 168 13.29 4.79 -15.54
CA TRP A 168 14.31 5.70 -15.01
C TRP A 168 14.99 5.20 -13.75
N GLY A 169 14.68 4.00 -13.29
CA GLY A 169 15.18 3.43 -12.04
C GLY A 169 14.50 4.00 -10.78
N ILE A 170 13.40 4.73 -10.92
CA ILE A 170 12.65 5.29 -9.79
C ILE A 170 11.79 4.20 -9.17
N ASP A 171 11.87 4.05 -7.85
CA ASP A 171 11.02 3.18 -7.06
C ASP A 171 9.62 3.80 -6.88
N LEU A 172 8.63 3.22 -7.54
CA LEU A 172 7.25 3.72 -7.50
C LEU A 172 6.60 3.56 -6.12
N ASN A 173 7.05 2.59 -5.31
CA ASN A 173 6.60 2.46 -3.92
C ASN A 173 7.33 3.42 -2.95
N ARG A 174 7.92 4.49 -3.49
CA ARG A 174 8.44 5.67 -2.79
C ARG A 174 7.87 6.96 -3.38
N ASP A 175 6.80 6.84 -4.17
CA ASP A 175 6.23 7.95 -4.94
C ASP A 175 4.75 8.26 -4.62
N TYR A 176 4.12 7.52 -3.69
CA TYR A 176 2.70 7.70 -3.36
C TYR A 176 2.34 9.08 -2.81
N VAL A 177 3.28 9.80 -2.20
CA VAL A 177 3.07 11.18 -1.70
C VAL A 177 3.55 12.22 -2.70
N LYS A 178 4.73 12.06 -3.29
CA LYS A 178 5.30 13.11 -4.16
C LYS A 178 4.73 13.12 -5.59
N LEU A 179 4.15 12.00 -6.06
CA LEU A 179 3.46 11.85 -7.36
C LEU A 179 4.25 12.42 -8.55
N GLU A 180 5.52 12.09 -8.64
CA GLU A 180 6.41 12.60 -9.69
C GLU A 180 6.36 11.74 -10.96
N HIS A 181 6.00 10.45 -10.82
CA HIS A 181 5.96 9.53 -11.94
C HIS A 181 4.54 9.34 -12.47
N PRO A 182 4.31 9.42 -13.81
CA PRO A 182 2.96 9.34 -14.40
C PRO A 182 2.18 8.09 -14.00
N SER A 183 2.82 6.91 -13.90
CA SER A 183 2.13 5.67 -13.55
C SER A 183 1.52 5.73 -12.14
N ILE A 184 2.32 6.14 -11.13
CA ILE A 184 1.82 6.21 -9.76
C ILE A 184 0.90 7.40 -9.56
N GLN A 185 1.18 8.53 -10.23
CA GLN A 185 0.27 9.68 -10.25
C GLN A 185 -1.10 9.27 -10.78
N SER A 186 -1.16 8.61 -11.94
CA SER A 186 -2.42 8.13 -12.52
C SER A 186 -3.10 7.09 -11.62
N TYR A 187 -2.33 6.19 -10.99
CA TYR A 187 -2.89 5.19 -10.08
C TYR A 187 -3.53 5.84 -8.85
N VAL A 188 -2.84 6.78 -8.22
CA VAL A 188 -3.36 7.49 -7.05
C VAL A 188 -4.58 8.34 -7.42
N GLN A 189 -4.52 9.11 -8.51
CA GLN A 189 -5.62 10.00 -8.91
C GLN A 189 -6.85 9.23 -9.43
N ASN A 190 -6.64 8.30 -10.37
CA ASN A 190 -7.72 7.70 -11.15
C ASN A 190 -8.23 6.38 -10.55
N ILE A 191 -7.47 5.76 -9.64
CA ILE A 191 -7.91 4.56 -8.93
C ILE A 191 -8.15 4.86 -7.45
N ILE A 192 -7.13 5.25 -6.67
CA ILE A 192 -7.31 5.38 -5.22
C ILE A 192 -8.20 6.57 -4.85
N ALA A 193 -7.90 7.77 -5.34
CA ALA A 193 -8.68 8.97 -5.01
C ALA A 193 -10.08 8.96 -5.65
N ALA A 194 -10.21 8.45 -6.89
CA ALA A 194 -11.48 8.41 -7.60
C ALA A 194 -12.44 7.35 -7.03
N TRP A 195 -11.97 6.12 -6.82
CA TRP A 195 -12.81 5.02 -6.31
C TRP A 195 -12.96 5.00 -4.79
N ARG A 196 -12.08 5.66 -4.05
CA ARG A 196 -12.09 5.77 -2.59
C ARG A 196 -12.30 4.41 -1.90
N PRO A 197 -11.44 3.41 -2.17
CA PRO A 197 -11.66 2.05 -1.70
C PRO A 197 -11.77 2.00 -0.18
N HIS A 198 -12.57 1.06 0.33
CA HIS A 198 -12.59 0.70 1.75
C HIS A 198 -11.36 -0.14 2.08
N LEU A 199 -10.93 -0.98 1.13
CA LEU A 199 -9.73 -1.79 1.26
C LEU A 199 -8.95 -1.81 -0.06
N PHE A 200 -7.61 -1.73 0.01
CA PHE A 200 -6.80 -2.07 -1.15
C PHE A 200 -5.59 -2.93 -0.79
N ILE A 201 -5.15 -3.73 -1.77
CA ILE A 201 -3.98 -4.60 -1.66
C ILE A 201 -2.97 -4.22 -2.73
N ASP A 202 -1.70 -4.11 -2.33
CA ASP A 202 -0.55 -3.93 -3.20
C ASP A 202 0.34 -5.18 -3.17
N GLY A 203 0.41 -5.91 -4.28
CA GLY A 203 1.12 -7.17 -4.41
C GLY A 203 2.56 -7.00 -4.88
N HIS A 204 3.49 -7.51 -4.09
CA HIS A 204 4.94 -7.45 -4.25
C HIS A 204 5.61 -8.82 -4.29
N ASN A 205 6.92 -8.83 -4.52
CA ASN A 205 7.78 -9.99 -4.29
C ASN A 205 8.86 -9.63 -3.27
N GLY A 206 8.90 -10.39 -2.20
CA GLY A 206 9.82 -10.22 -1.09
C GLY A 206 9.41 -11.11 0.07
N GLY A 207 9.83 -10.76 1.27
CA GLY A 207 9.42 -11.50 2.46
C GLY A 207 10.37 -12.63 2.81
N SER A 208 9.92 -13.49 3.70
CA SER A 208 10.72 -14.51 4.37
C SER A 208 10.22 -15.91 4.04
N ARG A 209 11.13 -16.81 3.63
CA ARG A 209 10.86 -18.24 3.58
C ARG A 209 10.82 -18.80 5.02
N PRO A 210 10.06 -19.87 5.30
CA PRO A 210 9.42 -20.78 4.35
C PRO A 210 7.96 -20.42 4.01
N TYR A 211 7.54 -19.18 4.25
CA TYR A 211 6.18 -18.76 3.93
C TYR A 211 5.96 -18.63 2.43
N ASN A 212 4.71 -18.78 1.98
CA ASN A 212 4.29 -18.65 0.59
C ASN A 212 3.74 -17.23 0.31
N LEU A 213 3.21 -16.59 1.35
CA LEU A 213 2.72 -15.21 1.34
C LEU A 213 3.11 -14.53 2.65
N ASN A 214 3.65 -13.31 2.55
CA ASN A 214 3.77 -12.43 3.70
C ASN A 214 2.86 -11.22 3.52
N TYR A 215 2.32 -10.70 4.63
CA TYR A 215 1.40 -9.58 4.65
C TYR A 215 1.80 -8.52 5.67
N GLN A 216 1.39 -7.28 5.42
CA GLN A 216 1.48 -6.19 6.41
C GLN A 216 0.38 -5.18 6.13
N CYS A 217 -0.34 -4.75 7.17
CA CYS A 217 -1.29 -3.65 7.09
C CYS A 217 -0.58 -2.28 7.21
N THR A 218 -1.33 -1.19 7.08
CA THR A 218 -0.83 0.12 7.47
C THR A 218 -0.29 0.08 8.89
N SER A 219 0.78 0.79 9.14
CA SER A 219 1.48 0.79 10.43
C SER A 219 2.04 2.17 10.77
N HIS A 220 1.39 3.24 10.29
CA HIS A 220 1.76 4.61 10.66
C HIS A 220 0.99 5.04 11.90
N TYR A 221 1.67 5.74 12.82
CA TYR A 221 1.08 6.22 14.08
C TYR A 221 -0.19 7.05 13.88
N ASP A 222 -0.20 7.92 12.86
CA ASP A 222 -1.32 8.83 12.60
C ASP A 222 -2.49 8.17 11.83
N SER A 223 -2.37 6.92 11.39
CA SER A 223 -3.49 6.17 10.82
C SER A 223 -4.50 5.82 11.91
N ALA A 224 -5.78 5.67 11.53
CA ALA A 224 -6.79 5.17 12.46
C ALA A 224 -6.44 3.73 12.84
N ILE A 225 -6.35 3.45 14.14
CA ILE A 225 -5.88 2.15 14.64
C ILE A 225 -6.82 1.01 14.24
N GLU A 226 -8.11 1.29 14.11
CA GLU A 226 -9.13 0.32 13.71
C GLU A 226 -8.86 -0.27 12.32
N LEU A 227 -8.21 0.52 11.43
CA LEU A 227 -7.81 0.04 10.11
C LEU A 227 -6.66 -0.97 10.16
N THR A 228 -5.85 -0.95 11.21
CA THR A 228 -4.81 -1.94 11.45
C THR A 228 -5.36 -3.16 12.18
N LEU A 229 -6.20 -2.94 13.20
CA LEU A 229 -6.79 -4.03 13.99
C LEU A 229 -7.66 -4.96 13.15
N ILE A 230 -8.45 -4.44 12.22
CA ILE A 230 -9.26 -5.28 11.31
C ILE A 230 -8.39 -6.20 10.43
N CYS A 231 -7.16 -5.77 10.08
CA CYS A 231 -6.21 -6.64 9.41
C CYS A 231 -5.70 -7.75 10.35
N ASP A 232 -5.20 -7.35 11.52
CA ASP A 232 -4.49 -8.24 12.43
C ASP A 232 -5.43 -9.27 13.07
N ASP A 233 -6.64 -8.84 13.43
CA ASP A 233 -7.59 -9.65 14.21
C ASP A 233 -8.54 -10.47 13.34
N GLU A 234 -8.73 -10.08 12.07
CA GLU A 234 -9.77 -10.70 11.23
C GLU A 234 -9.25 -11.13 9.85
N ILE A 235 -8.66 -10.21 9.06
CA ILE A 235 -8.30 -10.49 7.67
C ILE A 235 -7.10 -11.43 7.59
N PHE A 236 -6.05 -11.21 8.37
CA PHE A 236 -4.86 -12.07 8.35
C PHE A 236 -5.14 -13.48 8.85
N PRO A 237 -5.91 -13.70 9.95
CA PRO A 237 -6.36 -15.04 10.31
C PRO A 237 -7.19 -15.75 9.23
N ALA A 238 -8.01 -15.02 8.45
CA ALA A 238 -8.75 -15.61 7.34
C ALA A 238 -7.81 -16.05 6.19
N ILE A 239 -6.78 -15.24 5.90
CA ILE A 239 -5.74 -15.60 4.93
C ILE A 239 -5.00 -16.85 5.40
N ASP A 240 -4.55 -16.90 6.66
CA ASP A 240 -3.81 -18.03 7.23
C ASP A 240 -4.63 -19.32 7.12
N ALA A 241 -5.90 -19.28 7.51
CA ALA A 241 -6.82 -20.42 7.41
C ALA A 241 -6.98 -20.90 5.95
N THR A 242 -7.09 -19.99 4.98
CA THR A 242 -7.19 -20.34 3.56
C THR A 242 -5.89 -20.96 3.05
N MET A 243 -4.74 -20.38 3.41
CA MET A 243 -3.43 -20.90 3.00
C MET A 243 -3.18 -22.31 3.56
N GLU A 244 -3.55 -22.57 4.81
CA GLU A 244 -3.39 -23.88 5.43
C GLU A 244 -4.19 -24.98 4.72
N THR A 245 -5.37 -24.67 4.15
CA THR A 245 -6.16 -25.68 3.39
C THR A 245 -5.44 -26.21 2.17
N GLU A 246 -4.51 -25.44 1.62
CA GLU A 246 -3.67 -25.80 0.45
C GLU A 246 -2.25 -26.24 0.87
N GLY A 247 -2.00 -26.41 2.16
CA GLY A 247 -0.69 -26.77 2.70
C GLY A 247 0.35 -25.66 2.57
N MET A 248 -0.09 -24.42 2.39
CA MET A 248 0.75 -23.23 2.30
C MET A 248 0.77 -22.50 3.65
N ARG A 249 1.73 -21.58 3.81
CA ARG A 249 1.87 -20.76 5.01
C ARG A 249 1.90 -19.28 4.67
N SER A 250 1.29 -18.46 5.52
CA SER A 250 1.40 -17.00 5.49
C SER A 250 1.86 -16.46 6.84
N TRP A 251 2.39 -15.23 6.85
CA TRP A 251 2.86 -14.57 8.05
C TRP A 251 3.14 -13.08 7.80
N TYR A 252 3.40 -12.36 8.86
CA TYR A 252 3.79 -10.95 8.76
C TYR A 252 5.03 -10.73 7.89
N TYR A 253 5.00 -9.69 7.07
CA TYR A 253 6.17 -9.19 6.35
C TYR A 253 7.14 -8.55 7.34
N ALA A 254 8.07 -9.34 7.81
CA ALA A 254 9.08 -8.95 8.79
C ALA A 254 10.40 -9.67 8.52
N ARG A 255 11.47 -9.14 9.04
CA ARG A 255 12.82 -9.72 9.00
C ARG A 255 13.42 -9.72 10.38
N GLY A 256 14.06 -10.79 10.77
CA GLY A 256 14.62 -10.92 12.09
C GLY A 256 15.37 -12.23 12.32
N ASP A 257 15.52 -12.54 13.58
CA ASP A 257 16.22 -13.71 14.09
C ASP A 257 15.37 -14.41 15.18
N GLU A 258 15.99 -15.21 16.01
CA GLU A 258 15.31 -15.97 17.06
C GLU A 258 14.73 -15.10 18.19
N GLU A 259 15.08 -13.81 18.29
CA GLU A 259 14.67 -12.93 19.37
C GLU A 259 13.68 -11.84 18.92
N GLN A 260 13.89 -11.28 17.73
CA GLN A 260 13.18 -10.09 17.30
C GLN A 260 12.94 -10.05 15.79
N TRP A 261 11.72 -9.64 15.41
CA TRP A 261 11.31 -9.43 14.02
C TRP A 261 10.89 -7.99 13.77
N ASN A 262 11.48 -7.36 12.75
CA ASN A 262 11.25 -5.98 12.38
C ASN A 262 10.42 -5.91 11.10
N THR A 263 9.29 -5.23 11.16
CA THR A 263 8.42 -5.00 9.99
C THR A 263 8.99 -3.94 9.06
N GLY A 264 8.40 -3.79 7.88
CA GLY A 264 8.80 -2.78 6.88
C GLY A 264 8.48 -1.35 7.31
N GLY A 265 9.12 -0.38 6.67
CA GLY A 265 9.18 1.03 7.04
C GLY A 265 7.87 1.76 7.31
N SER A 266 7.96 2.85 8.05
CA SER A 266 6.86 3.69 8.53
C SER A 266 6.46 4.82 7.59
N GLN A 267 7.24 5.11 6.55
CA GLN A 267 7.06 6.30 5.70
C GLN A 267 5.71 6.29 4.97
N VAL A 268 5.04 7.45 4.90
CA VAL A 268 3.76 7.62 4.22
C VAL A 268 3.87 7.49 2.69
N ARG A 269 5.04 7.74 2.13
CA ARG A 269 5.33 7.52 0.69
C ARG A 269 5.22 6.06 0.23
N ILE A 270 5.03 5.10 1.14
CA ILE A 270 4.83 3.67 0.85
C ILE A 270 3.33 3.39 0.74
N GLY A 271 2.89 2.63 -0.28
CA GLY A 271 1.48 2.43 -0.61
C GLY A 271 0.57 2.05 0.56
N ARG A 272 0.94 1.06 1.37
CA ARG A 272 0.10 0.66 2.52
C ARG A 272 -0.07 1.77 3.59
N ASN A 273 0.98 2.53 3.88
CA ASN A 273 0.90 3.62 4.86
C ASN A 273 0.15 4.84 4.27
N TYR A 274 0.37 5.13 2.98
CA TYR A 274 -0.44 6.11 2.26
C TYR A 274 -1.94 5.79 2.38
N GLY A 275 -2.30 4.52 2.18
CA GLY A 275 -3.70 4.10 2.29
C GLY A 275 -4.29 4.27 3.68
N GLY A 276 -3.55 3.95 4.73
CA GLY A 276 -3.97 4.21 6.11
C GLY A 276 -4.19 5.69 6.39
N MET A 277 -3.31 6.56 5.87
CA MET A 277 -3.45 8.02 5.96
C MET A 277 -4.61 8.56 5.10
N ALA A 278 -5.03 7.83 4.08
CA ALA A 278 -6.22 8.11 3.28
C ALA A 278 -7.50 7.45 3.83
N ASN A 279 -7.46 6.92 5.05
CA ASN A 279 -8.55 6.22 5.72
C ASN A 279 -9.09 5.03 4.90
N SER A 280 -8.19 4.15 4.44
CA SER A 280 -8.50 2.85 3.82
C SER A 280 -7.74 1.75 4.54
N VAL A 281 -8.33 0.58 4.65
CA VAL A 281 -7.58 -0.63 5.02
C VAL A 281 -6.61 -0.93 3.89
N ALA A 282 -5.30 -0.86 4.15
CA ALA A 282 -4.29 -0.98 3.11
C ALA A 282 -3.30 -2.08 3.44
N ILE A 283 -3.24 -3.10 2.59
CA ILE A 283 -2.48 -4.32 2.82
C ILE A 283 -1.38 -4.44 1.78
N LEU A 284 -0.18 -4.70 2.26
CA LEU A 284 0.94 -5.17 1.46
C LEU A 284 0.91 -6.70 1.43
N PHE A 285 1.00 -7.27 0.24
CA PHE A 285 1.34 -8.69 0.04
C PHE A 285 2.74 -8.82 -0.54
N GLU A 286 3.49 -9.79 -0.05
CA GLU A 286 4.84 -10.10 -0.52
C GLU A 286 4.95 -11.59 -0.84
N ALA A 287 5.42 -11.92 -2.05
CA ALA A 287 5.73 -13.27 -2.47
C ALA A 287 7.18 -13.60 -2.11
N PRO A 288 7.46 -14.43 -1.10
CA PRO A 288 8.79 -14.98 -0.88
C PRO A 288 9.30 -15.78 -2.09
N ALA A 289 10.61 -15.97 -2.19
CA ALA A 289 11.22 -16.75 -3.26
C ALA A 289 10.67 -18.19 -3.27
N GLN A 290 10.00 -18.56 -4.35
CA GLN A 290 9.36 -19.86 -4.55
C GLN A 290 9.14 -20.11 -6.05
N GLU A 291 8.75 -21.33 -6.44
CA GLU A 291 8.36 -21.65 -7.81
C GLU A 291 7.20 -20.76 -8.27
N LEU A 292 7.22 -20.32 -9.55
CA LEU A 292 6.27 -19.34 -10.05
C LEU A 292 4.81 -19.81 -9.92
N GLY A 293 4.55 -21.08 -10.25
CA GLY A 293 3.18 -21.63 -10.14
C GLY A 293 2.68 -21.65 -8.70
N MET A 294 3.55 -22.00 -7.75
CA MET A 294 3.22 -21.97 -6.32
C MET A 294 2.99 -20.55 -5.82
N GLY A 295 3.86 -19.63 -6.19
CA GLY A 295 3.70 -18.21 -5.81
C GLY A 295 2.48 -17.56 -6.44
N ALA A 296 2.16 -17.87 -7.70
CA ALA A 296 0.94 -17.42 -8.36
C ALA A 296 -0.31 -17.96 -7.63
N ARG A 297 -0.30 -19.23 -7.22
CA ARG A 297 -1.39 -19.82 -6.43
C ARG A 297 -1.52 -19.18 -5.06
N ALA A 298 -0.40 -18.93 -4.36
CA ALA A 298 -0.41 -18.22 -3.09
C ALA A 298 -1.00 -16.80 -3.23
N GLY A 299 -0.64 -16.08 -4.30
CA GLY A 299 -1.23 -14.79 -4.62
C GLY A 299 -2.74 -14.86 -4.89
N TYR A 300 -3.17 -15.82 -5.72
CA TYR A 300 -4.59 -16.06 -5.96
C TYR A 300 -5.35 -16.28 -4.64
N LEU A 301 -4.86 -17.19 -3.79
CA LEU A 301 -5.48 -17.52 -2.50
C LEU A 301 -5.52 -16.31 -1.57
N GLY A 302 -4.45 -15.52 -1.51
CA GLY A 302 -4.42 -14.30 -0.69
C GLY A 302 -5.47 -13.29 -1.12
N TYR A 303 -5.55 -12.93 -2.42
CA TYR A 303 -6.59 -12.02 -2.92
C TYR A 303 -8.00 -12.60 -2.78
N TYR A 304 -8.17 -13.91 -3.06
CA TYR A 304 -9.46 -14.58 -2.92
C TYR A 304 -9.95 -14.60 -1.47
N SER A 305 -9.08 -14.93 -0.52
CA SER A 305 -9.41 -14.95 0.91
C SER A 305 -9.87 -13.57 1.41
N VAL A 306 -9.20 -12.50 0.99
CA VAL A 306 -9.62 -11.14 1.34
C VAL A 306 -10.97 -10.80 0.69
N LEU A 307 -11.17 -11.18 -0.57
CA LEU A 307 -12.46 -10.97 -1.26
C LEU A 307 -13.60 -11.71 -0.53
N GLU A 308 -13.37 -12.96 -0.13
CA GLU A 308 -14.34 -13.78 0.59
C GLU A 308 -14.65 -13.18 1.96
N TRP A 309 -13.62 -12.76 2.71
CA TRP A 309 -13.81 -12.07 3.99
C TRP A 309 -14.63 -10.79 3.81
N VAL A 310 -14.32 -9.96 2.80
CA VAL A 310 -15.06 -8.72 2.50
C VAL A 310 -16.51 -9.02 2.12
N ALA A 311 -16.77 -10.04 1.31
CA ALA A 311 -18.13 -10.42 0.94
C ALA A 311 -18.98 -10.85 2.16
N GLN A 312 -18.35 -11.48 3.14
CA GLN A 312 -19.01 -11.93 4.37
C GLN A 312 -19.13 -10.83 5.43
N ASN A 313 -18.23 -9.85 5.44
CA ASN A 313 -18.09 -8.81 6.48
C ASN A 313 -18.19 -7.39 5.93
N GLY A 314 -18.85 -7.20 4.77
CA GLY A 314 -18.87 -5.94 4.04
C GLY A 314 -19.37 -4.75 4.84
N ASP A 315 -20.48 -4.91 5.59
CA ASP A 315 -21.05 -3.86 6.44
C ASP A 315 -20.10 -3.45 7.57
N HIS A 316 -19.36 -4.42 8.13
CA HIS A 316 -18.36 -4.17 9.16
C HIS A 316 -17.17 -3.38 8.58
N LEU A 317 -16.64 -3.78 7.43
CA LEU A 317 -15.57 -3.06 6.75
C LEU A 317 -15.98 -1.62 6.40
N VAL A 318 -17.17 -1.44 5.79
CA VAL A 318 -17.69 -0.12 5.43
C VAL A 318 -17.83 0.75 6.68
N SER A 319 -18.46 0.24 7.73
CA SER A 319 -18.66 1.03 8.96
C SER A 319 -17.33 1.40 9.64
N THR A 320 -16.36 0.51 9.68
CA THR A 320 -15.02 0.80 10.24
C THR A 320 -14.33 1.93 9.48
N VAL A 321 -14.33 1.86 8.14
CA VAL A 321 -13.70 2.88 7.30
C VAL A 321 -14.44 4.21 7.35
N GLU A 322 -15.77 4.19 7.27
CA GLU A 322 -16.57 5.44 7.33
C GLU A 322 -16.49 6.10 8.72
N ASN A 323 -16.37 5.33 9.80
CA ASN A 323 -16.11 5.87 11.14
C ASN A 323 -14.73 6.54 11.20
N ALA A 324 -13.68 5.93 10.64
CA ALA A 324 -12.34 6.53 10.58
C ALA A 324 -12.33 7.83 9.76
N ARG A 325 -13.09 7.90 8.67
CA ARG A 325 -13.30 9.11 7.86
C ARG A 325 -14.03 10.19 8.64
N ALA A 326 -15.13 9.82 9.29
CA ALA A 326 -15.92 10.76 10.10
C ALA A 326 -15.11 11.31 11.29
N GLU A 327 -14.35 10.47 11.99
CA GLU A 327 -13.44 10.87 13.05
C GLU A 327 -12.38 11.86 12.53
N THR A 328 -11.77 11.56 11.38
CA THR A 328 -10.79 12.46 10.75
C THR A 328 -11.37 13.84 10.47
N ILE A 329 -12.59 13.91 9.94
CA ILE A 329 -13.30 15.18 9.72
C ILE A 329 -13.57 15.88 11.06
N ALA A 330 -14.05 15.16 12.06
CA ALA A 330 -14.37 15.72 13.38
C ALA A 330 -13.13 16.29 14.08
N MET A 331 -11.99 15.60 14.01
CA MET A 331 -10.71 16.07 14.55
C MET A 331 -10.23 17.38 13.89
N GLY A 332 -10.58 17.60 12.63
CA GLY A 332 -10.28 18.86 11.94
C GLY A 332 -11.29 19.97 12.21
N ALA A 333 -12.57 19.64 12.28
CA ALA A 333 -13.65 20.61 12.51
C ALA A 333 -13.57 21.25 13.91
N ALA A 334 -13.26 20.43 14.92
CA ALA A 334 -12.93 20.87 16.28
C ALA A 334 -11.53 20.35 16.62
N PRO A 335 -10.47 21.14 16.33
CA PRO A 335 -9.10 20.67 16.39
C PRO A 335 -8.79 19.88 17.65
N SER A 336 -8.39 18.64 17.46
CA SER A 336 -8.08 17.72 18.54
C SER A 336 -7.06 16.67 18.09
N GLY A 337 -6.39 16.06 19.06
CA GLY A 337 -5.33 15.09 18.81
C GLY A 337 -4.03 15.74 18.35
N GLN A 338 -3.05 14.89 18.13
CA GLN A 338 -1.68 15.30 17.78
C GLN A 338 -1.23 14.56 16.52
N ILE A 339 -0.19 15.04 15.90
CA ILE A 339 0.46 14.51 14.70
C ILE A 339 1.85 14.05 15.11
N ALA A 340 2.21 12.82 14.80
CA ALA A 340 3.57 12.33 14.98
C ALA A 340 4.47 12.90 13.89
N VAL A 341 5.36 13.81 14.26
CA VAL A 341 6.39 14.35 13.36
C VAL A 341 7.62 13.45 13.31
N GLU A 342 7.78 12.63 14.32
CA GLU A 342 8.77 11.56 14.40
C GLU A 342 8.15 10.35 15.10
N MET A 343 8.40 9.16 14.58
CA MET A 343 7.89 7.90 15.13
C MET A 343 8.91 6.77 15.00
N GLU A 344 8.75 5.76 15.84
CA GLU A 344 9.50 4.51 15.78
C GLU A 344 8.58 3.31 15.96
N TYR A 345 9.09 2.10 15.68
CA TYR A 345 8.40 0.86 16.02
C TYR A 345 8.95 0.29 17.31
N THR A 346 8.04 -0.12 18.19
CA THR A 346 8.33 -0.92 19.38
C THR A 346 7.73 -2.32 19.23
N ALA A 347 8.04 -3.20 20.18
CA ALA A 347 7.45 -4.53 20.22
C ALA A 347 5.95 -4.44 20.51
N GLU A 348 5.18 -5.34 19.87
CA GLU A 348 3.82 -5.61 20.29
C GLU A 348 3.78 -6.07 21.75
N ASP A 349 2.62 -5.91 22.38
CA ASP A 349 2.42 -6.28 23.80
C ASP A 349 2.27 -7.81 23.99
N TYR A 350 2.32 -8.58 22.91
CA TYR A 350 2.25 -10.03 22.87
C TYR A 350 3.43 -10.62 22.10
N PRO A 351 3.92 -11.80 22.53
CA PRO A 351 4.94 -12.52 21.78
C PRO A 351 4.34 -13.19 20.54
N VAL A 352 5.19 -13.47 19.55
CA VAL A 352 4.81 -14.17 18.33
C VAL A 352 5.66 -15.42 18.12
N ASP A 353 5.04 -16.41 17.50
CA ASP A 353 5.72 -17.63 17.05
C ASP A 353 5.85 -17.59 15.53
N TYR A 354 6.97 -18.10 15.01
CA TYR A 354 7.17 -18.16 13.58
C TYR A 354 8.26 -19.16 13.19
N THR A 355 8.29 -19.50 11.91
CA THR A 355 9.25 -20.44 11.37
C THR A 355 10.38 -19.69 10.67
N VAL A 356 11.63 -20.02 10.97
CA VAL A 356 12.82 -19.48 10.29
C VAL A 356 13.60 -20.58 9.60
N ILE A 357 14.33 -20.21 8.56
CA ILE A 357 15.32 -21.08 7.93
C ILE A 357 16.58 -21.08 8.79
N ARG A 358 17.04 -22.26 9.20
CA ARG A 358 18.28 -22.43 9.96
C ARG A 358 19.46 -21.84 9.17
N GLY A 359 20.28 -21.04 9.84
CA GLY A 359 21.43 -20.39 9.24
C GLY A 359 21.14 -19.09 8.48
N GLY A 360 19.93 -18.54 8.58
CA GLY A 360 19.60 -17.18 8.13
C GLY A 360 19.68 -16.94 6.61
N GLY A 361 19.67 -18.00 5.81
CA GLY A 361 19.85 -17.91 4.37
C GLY A 361 18.58 -17.52 3.61
N VAL A 362 18.56 -16.33 3.04
CA VAL A 362 17.57 -15.91 2.02
C VAL A 362 17.79 -16.69 0.69
N THR A 363 18.85 -17.51 0.60
CA THR A 363 19.43 -17.97 -0.66
C THR A 363 19.57 -19.49 -0.82
N SER A 364 18.81 -20.32 -0.10
CA SER A 364 18.66 -21.69 -0.60
C SER A 364 17.95 -21.62 -1.95
N GLY A 365 18.50 -22.23 -2.98
CA GLY A 365 17.93 -22.23 -4.33
C GLY A 365 16.46 -22.67 -4.32
N LEU A 366 15.69 -22.23 -5.30
CA LEU A 366 14.33 -22.71 -5.52
C LEU A 366 14.38 -24.25 -5.63
N GLY A 367 13.51 -24.96 -4.86
CA GLY A 367 13.45 -26.42 -4.85
C GLY A 367 14.40 -27.14 -3.87
N GLU A 368 15.30 -26.44 -3.19
CA GLU A 368 16.12 -27.04 -2.14
C GLU A 368 15.31 -27.23 -0.84
N PRO A 369 15.40 -28.40 -0.19
CA PRO A 369 14.82 -28.58 1.14
C PRO A 369 15.41 -27.56 2.11
N VAL A 370 14.54 -26.80 2.79
CA VAL A 370 14.97 -25.84 3.80
C VAL A 370 14.88 -26.47 5.18
N ASP A 371 16.01 -26.49 5.90
CA ASP A 371 16.01 -26.82 7.31
C ASP A 371 15.42 -25.64 8.10
N THR A 372 14.32 -25.89 8.81
CA THR A 372 13.58 -24.87 9.56
C THR A 372 13.64 -25.12 11.04
N ILE A 373 13.54 -24.04 11.80
CA ILE A 373 13.31 -24.06 13.24
C ILE A 373 12.06 -23.25 13.58
N GLU A 374 11.28 -23.77 14.50
CA GLU A 374 10.18 -23.02 15.10
C GLU A 374 10.73 -22.15 16.22
N VAL A 375 10.52 -20.85 16.12
CA VAL A 375 10.85 -19.86 17.14
C VAL A 375 9.60 -19.49 17.89
N THR A 376 9.64 -19.56 19.21
CA THR A 376 8.49 -19.23 20.06
C THR A 376 8.80 -18.04 20.95
N GLY A 377 7.82 -17.16 21.12
CA GLY A 377 7.92 -16.06 22.04
C GLY A 377 8.80 -14.89 21.59
N ALA A 378 9.04 -14.73 20.29
CA ALA A 378 9.80 -13.61 19.76
C ALA A 378 9.04 -12.29 19.83
N ARG A 379 9.78 -11.17 19.77
CA ARG A 379 9.22 -9.83 19.72
C ARG A 379 8.92 -9.41 18.27
N LEU A 380 7.70 -9.00 17.98
CA LEU A 380 7.32 -8.40 16.71
C LEU A 380 7.36 -6.86 16.81
N MET A 381 8.32 -6.24 16.16
CA MET A 381 8.54 -4.79 16.16
C MET A 381 7.62 -4.13 15.11
N LYS A 382 6.34 -3.97 15.44
CA LYS A 382 5.29 -3.47 14.53
C LYS A 382 4.49 -2.33 15.15
N LYS A 383 4.44 -2.22 16.49
CA LYS A 383 3.67 -1.22 17.20
C LYS A 383 4.24 0.18 16.99
N PRO A 384 3.52 1.11 16.32
CA PRO A 384 4.01 2.46 16.11
C PRO A 384 3.88 3.29 17.39
N VAL A 385 4.93 4.03 17.75
CA VAL A 385 4.92 4.99 18.86
C VAL A 385 5.46 6.33 18.39
N ALA A 386 4.85 7.42 18.84
CA ALA A 386 5.34 8.75 18.54
C ALA A 386 6.56 9.07 19.40
N VAL A 387 7.61 9.60 18.78
CA VAL A 387 8.80 10.16 19.43
C VAL A 387 8.62 11.66 19.66
N SER A 388 8.05 12.36 18.69
CA SER A 388 7.75 13.79 18.77
C SER A 388 6.37 14.08 18.19
N LEU A 389 5.63 14.98 18.84
CA LEU A 389 4.24 15.30 18.54
C LEU A 389 4.03 16.80 18.32
N ARG A 390 3.08 17.15 17.46
CA ARG A 390 2.55 18.53 17.27
C ARG A 390 1.03 18.51 17.31
N ASP A 391 0.45 19.57 17.88
CA ASP A 391 -1.01 19.71 17.92
C ASP A 391 -1.58 19.88 16.51
N ARG A 392 -2.70 19.22 16.25
CA ARG A 392 -3.42 19.30 14.97
C ARG A 392 -4.10 20.67 14.84
N PRO A 393 -3.90 21.40 13.74
CA PRO A 393 -4.60 22.65 13.49
C PRO A 393 -6.01 22.44 12.90
N TRP A 394 -6.80 23.49 12.91
CA TRP A 394 -8.03 23.59 12.12
C TRP A 394 -7.74 23.68 10.61
N ALA A 395 -6.74 24.50 10.26
CA ALA A 395 -6.29 24.63 8.87
C ALA A 395 -4.80 25.01 8.81
N TYR A 396 -4.19 24.74 7.68
CA TYR A 396 -2.88 25.27 7.31
C TYR A 396 -3.01 26.45 6.36
N VAL A 397 -2.06 27.39 6.44
CA VAL A 397 -1.96 28.57 5.58
C VAL A 397 -0.69 28.47 4.76
N LEU A 398 -0.82 28.60 3.44
CA LEU A 398 0.31 28.62 2.51
C LEU A 398 0.35 29.95 1.74
N PRO A 399 1.54 30.42 1.33
CA PRO A 399 1.68 31.63 0.51
C PRO A 399 0.82 31.55 -0.77
N ARG A 400 0.33 32.69 -1.23
CA ARG A 400 -0.55 32.79 -2.40
C ARG A 400 0.04 32.25 -3.72
N ASP A 401 1.37 32.18 -3.82
CA ASP A 401 2.07 31.72 -5.01
C ASP A 401 2.71 30.33 -4.78
N ALA A 402 2.25 29.56 -3.78
CA ALA A 402 2.71 28.21 -3.48
C ALA A 402 2.02 27.15 -4.37
N ASP A 403 1.85 27.47 -5.67
CA ASP A 403 1.09 26.66 -6.64
C ASP A 403 1.59 25.23 -6.74
N GLY A 404 2.91 25.01 -6.66
CA GLY A 404 3.49 23.67 -6.72
C GLY A 404 3.10 22.75 -5.55
N ALA A 405 2.93 23.30 -4.34
CA ALA A 405 2.42 22.56 -3.19
C ALA A 405 0.91 22.32 -3.33
N VAL A 406 0.15 23.35 -3.73
CA VAL A 406 -1.29 23.26 -3.94
C VAL A 406 -1.65 22.25 -5.03
N GLU A 407 -0.94 22.26 -6.15
CA GLU A 407 -1.11 21.27 -7.21
C GLU A 407 -0.89 19.84 -6.70
N LEU A 408 0.17 19.62 -5.91
CA LEU A 408 0.44 18.31 -5.31
C LEU A 408 -0.71 17.88 -4.38
N LEU A 409 -1.16 18.73 -3.47
CA LEU A 409 -2.28 18.45 -2.57
C LEU A 409 -3.54 18.06 -3.35
N ARG A 410 -3.86 18.81 -4.39
CA ARG A 410 -5.05 18.57 -5.24
C ARG A 410 -4.95 17.27 -6.03
N ARG A 411 -3.76 16.84 -6.45
CA ARG A 411 -3.56 15.53 -7.08
C ARG A 411 -3.95 14.36 -6.17
N HIS A 412 -3.90 14.54 -4.85
CA HIS A 412 -4.41 13.58 -3.87
C HIS A 412 -5.93 13.65 -3.66
N GLY A 413 -6.61 14.66 -4.21
CA GLY A 413 -8.02 14.94 -3.94
C GLY A 413 -8.24 15.78 -2.67
N ILE A 414 -7.20 16.41 -2.14
CA ILE A 414 -7.27 17.33 -0.99
C ILE A 414 -7.93 18.63 -1.43
N THR A 415 -8.94 19.05 -0.68
CA THR A 415 -9.60 20.35 -0.87
C THR A 415 -8.69 21.46 -0.37
N VAL A 416 -8.46 22.46 -1.23
CA VAL A 416 -7.71 23.68 -0.93
C VAL A 416 -8.64 24.86 -1.19
N GLU A 417 -8.64 25.82 -0.27
CA GLU A 417 -9.37 27.07 -0.40
C GLU A 417 -8.40 28.23 -0.66
N GLN A 418 -8.91 29.32 -1.23
CA GLN A 418 -8.13 30.53 -1.50
C GLN A 418 -8.89 31.77 -1.00
N LEU A 419 -8.20 32.62 -0.25
CA LEU A 419 -8.80 33.86 0.28
C LEU A 419 -9.22 34.80 -0.84
N THR A 420 -10.48 35.30 -0.75
CA THR A 420 -11.06 36.31 -1.64
C THR A 420 -11.01 37.73 -1.05
N ALA A 421 -10.67 37.85 0.24
CA ALA A 421 -10.40 39.10 0.95
C ALA A 421 -9.16 38.93 1.84
N PRO A 422 -8.45 40.04 2.18
CA PRO A 422 -7.34 39.95 3.15
C PRO A 422 -7.89 39.57 4.53
N ALA A 423 -7.06 38.83 5.31
CA ALA A 423 -7.43 38.42 6.66
C ALA A 423 -6.26 38.65 7.63
N SER A 424 -6.57 39.17 8.84
CA SER A 424 -5.63 39.18 9.97
C SER A 424 -5.96 38.00 10.87
N LEU A 425 -5.01 37.11 11.09
CA LEU A 425 -5.23 35.82 11.76
C LEU A 425 -4.17 35.59 12.84
N GLU A 426 -4.62 35.09 13.99
CA GLU A 426 -3.72 34.48 14.95
C GLU A 426 -3.30 33.10 14.44
N VAL A 427 -2.00 32.89 14.27
CA VAL A 427 -1.44 31.64 13.76
C VAL A 427 -0.31 31.15 14.64
N GLN A 428 -0.16 29.82 14.71
CA GLN A 428 1.09 29.21 15.12
C GLN A 428 2.06 29.18 13.95
N ALA A 429 3.30 29.56 14.21
CA ALA A 429 4.40 29.56 13.26
C ALA A 429 5.60 28.84 13.90
N TYR A 430 6.42 28.23 13.07
CA TYR A 430 7.69 27.63 13.47
C TYR A 430 8.83 28.58 13.16
N THR A 431 9.71 28.84 14.14
CA THR A 431 11.00 29.47 13.87
C THR A 431 11.98 28.40 13.38
N ILE A 432 12.81 28.75 12.41
CA ILE A 432 13.74 27.81 11.77
C ILE A 432 15.12 27.95 12.40
N ALA A 433 15.60 26.86 13.04
CA ALA A 433 16.96 26.76 13.55
C ALA A 433 17.97 26.51 12.42
N ASP A 434 17.65 25.64 11.49
CA ASP A 434 18.50 25.28 10.37
C ASP A 434 17.69 24.70 9.20
N VAL A 435 18.28 24.72 8.00
CA VAL A 435 17.75 24.09 6.80
C VAL A 435 18.83 23.22 6.18
N THR A 436 18.58 21.92 6.14
CA THR A 436 19.52 20.95 5.60
C THR A 436 19.01 20.33 4.30
N TYR A 437 19.95 19.89 3.45
CA TYR A 437 19.68 19.22 2.19
C TYR A 437 20.29 17.83 2.24
N GLN A 438 19.46 16.81 2.08
CA GLN A 438 19.90 15.42 2.15
C GLN A 438 19.50 14.68 0.88
N ARG A 439 20.45 13.97 0.26
CA ARG A 439 20.12 13.07 -0.84
C ARG A 439 19.19 11.97 -0.33
N GLN A 440 18.05 11.84 -0.98
CA GLN A 440 17.08 10.82 -0.65
C GLN A 440 16.94 9.81 -1.79
N TYR A 441 16.45 8.65 -1.45
CA TYR A 441 16.20 7.55 -2.36
C TYR A 441 15.38 7.98 -3.59
N ASN A 442 15.96 7.84 -4.77
CA ASN A 442 15.33 8.18 -6.06
C ASN A 442 14.81 9.62 -6.19
N HIS A 443 15.39 10.55 -5.45
CA HIS A 443 15.09 11.98 -5.52
C HIS A 443 16.38 12.81 -5.45
N ALA A 444 16.29 14.07 -5.84
CA ALA A 444 17.35 15.05 -5.62
C ALA A 444 17.57 15.29 -4.11
N ALA A 445 18.22 16.35 -3.73
CA ALA A 445 18.33 16.68 -2.31
C ALA A 445 16.97 17.14 -1.77
N VAL A 446 16.41 16.41 -0.80
CA VAL A 446 15.21 16.84 -0.07
C VAL A 446 15.54 17.97 0.89
N THR A 447 14.58 18.85 1.14
CA THR A 447 14.71 19.99 2.07
C THR A 447 14.16 19.60 3.44
N ARG A 448 14.99 19.68 4.49
CA ARG A 448 14.53 19.48 5.87
C ARG A 448 14.64 20.80 6.64
N ILE A 449 13.53 21.20 7.24
CA ILE A 449 13.48 22.29 8.21
C ILE A 449 13.71 21.71 9.61
N HIS A 450 14.66 22.29 10.32
CA HIS A 450 14.86 22.03 11.75
C HIS A 450 14.21 23.18 12.51
N VAL A 451 13.17 22.86 13.27
CA VAL A 451 12.39 23.82 14.06
C VAL A 451 13.15 24.17 15.35
N ASP A 452 13.17 25.44 15.70
CA ASP A 452 13.69 25.95 16.97
C ASP A 452 12.55 26.07 18.00
N GLU A 453 11.55 26.92 17.69
CA GLU A 453 10.42 27.19 18.57
C GLU A 453 9.10 27.22 17.82
N VAL A 454 8.01 26.97 18.54
CA VAL A 454 6.64 27.22 18.10
C VAL A 454 6.18 28.55 18.72
N VAL A 455 5.82 29.51 17.89
CA VAL A 455 5.38 30.83 18.32
C VAL A 455 3.97 31.13 17.85
N THR A 456 3.17 31.83 18.66
CA THR A 456 1.85 32.35 18.26
C THR A 456 1.97 33.81 17.90
N ARG A 457 1.42 34.21 16.74
CA ARG A 457 1.49 35.58 16.24
C ARG A 457 0.20 35.96 15.49
N GLU A 458 -0.15 37.23 15.56
CA GLU A 458 -1.11 37.83 14.63
C GLU A 458 -0.36 38.20 13.34
N MET A 459 -0.90 37.77 12.19
CA MET A 459 -0.31 37.99 10.87
C MET A 459 -1.37 38.37 9.85
N ASP A 460 -0.99 39.25 8.92
CA ASP A 460 -1.83 39.68 7.81
C ASP A 460 -1.59 38.84 6.57
N PHE A 461 -2.64 38.28 6.02
CA PHE A 461 -2.62 37.45 4.82
C PHE A 461 -3.36 38.17 3.67
N PRO A 462 -2.70 38.35 2.50
CA PRO A 462 -3.33 39.01 1.36
C PRO A 462 -4.37 38.11 0.67
N ILE A 463 -5.17 38.71 -0.22
CA ILE A 463 -5.99 37.98 -1.19
C ILE A 463 -5.13 36.98 -1.95
N GLY A 464 -5.65 35.79 -2.20
CA GLY A 464 -4.97 34.72 -2.92
C GLY A 464 -4.17 33.78 -2.02
N THR A 465 -4.03 34.06 -0.71
CA THR A 465 -3.42 33.12 0.25
C THR A 465 -4.22 31.84 0.28
N TYR A 466 -3.54 30.68 0.28
CA TYR A 466 -4.18 29.37 0.33
C TYR A 466 -4.44 28.92 1.77
N ILE A 467 -5.62 28.34 1.96
CA ILE A 467 -6.07 27.74 3.22
C ILE A 467 -6.36 26.26 2.95
N VAL A 468 -5.81 25.38 3.77
CA VAL A 468 -6.04 23.94 3.65
C VAL A 468 -6.69 23.43 4.93
N PRO A 469 -8.02 23.28 4.95
CA PRO A 469 -8.75 22.77 6.11
C PRO A 469 -8.35 21.33 6.41
N THR A 470 -8.24 20.97 7.69
CA THR A 470 -8.02 19.58 8.11
C THR A 470 -9.32 18.78 8.27
N ALA A 471 -10.47 19.49 8.31
CA ALA A 471 -11.80 18.89 8.38
C ALA A 471 -12.26 18.31 7.04
N GLN A 472 -11.54 17.31 6.53
CA GLN A 472 -11.86 16.60 5.30
C GLN A 472 -11.44 15.13 5.41
N ASN A 473 -11.97 14.26 4.54
CA ASN A 473 -11.66 12.81 4.57
C ASN A 473 -10.16 12.50 4.61
N LEU A 474 -9.36 13.32 3.92
CA LEU A 474 -7.91 13.20 3.87
C LEU A 474 -7.19 14.06 4.92
N GLY A 475 -7.89 14.47 5.99
CA GLY A 475 -7.34 15.37 7.01
C GLY A 475 -6.08 14.84 7.71
N ARG A 476 -5.91 13.52 7.84
CA ARG A 476 -4.67 12.87 8.34
C ARG A 476 -3.53 13.08 7.36
N LEU A 477 -3.77 12.85 6.08
CA LEU A 477 -2.79 13.07 5.01
C LEU A 477 -2.45 14.56 4.86
N VAL A 478 -3.45 15.46 4.93
CA VAL A 478 -3.24 16.93 4.95
C VAL A 478 -2.28 17.31 6.05
N ALA A 479 -2.54 16.85 7.27
CA ALA A 479 -1.71 17.16 8.42
C ALA A 479 -0.27 16.68 8.20
N HIS A 480 -0.08 15.46 7.74
CA HIS A 480 1.24 14.91 7.46
C HIS A 480 1.98 15.65 6.33
N MET A 481 1.28 16.02 5.25
CA MET A 481 1.89 16.71 4.11
C MET A 481 2.21 18.19 4.38
N LEU A 482 1.61 18.81 5.39
CA LEU A 482 1.79 20.23 5.69
C LEU A 482 2.50 20.51 7.02
N GLU A 483 2.72 19.50 7.85
CA GLU A 483 3.56 19.63 9.04
C GLU A 483 5.03 19.61 8.61
N VAL A 484 5.75 20.71 8.83
CA VAL A 484 7.09 20.93 8.25
C VAL A 484 8.19 20.00 8.78
N GLU A 485 7.94 19.35 9.91
CA GLU A 485 8.91 18.42 10.53
C GLU A 485 8.70 16.96 10.10
N THR A 486 7.56 16.59 9.50
CA THR A 486 7.34 15.22 9.02
C THR A 486 8.24 14.89 7.83
N GLU A 487 8.57 13.61 7.65
CA GLU A 487 9.02 13.14 6.34
C GLU A 487 7.82 13.15 5.38
N ASP A 488 8.08 13.33 4.10
CA ASP A 488 7.05 13.34 3.04
C ASP A 488 6.18 14.61 2.94
N ASN A 489 6.47 15.69 3.70
CA ASN A 489 5.76 16.95 3.56
C ASN A 489 6.11 17.70 2.25
N VAL A 490 5.34 18.73 1.91
CA VAL A 490 5.52 19.51 0.65
C VAL A 490 6.85 20.26 0.60
N VAL A 491 7.41 20.66 1.74
CA VAL A 491 8.77 21.27 1.80
C VAL A 491 9.82 20.20 1.59
N TYR A 492 9.68 19.06 2.25
CA TYR A 492 10.59 17.92 2.10
C TYR A 492 10.78 17.53 0.62
N TRP A 493 9.71 17.50 -0.17
CA TRP A 493 9.74 17.18 -1.60
C TRP A 493 9.96 18.37 -2.52
N ASN A 494 10.58 19.45 -2.02
CA ASN A 494 11.00 20.63 -2.81
C ASN A 494 9.86 21.39 -3.52
N ARG A 495 8.60 21.26 -3.03
CA ARG A 495 7.46 21.98 -3.62
C ARG A 495 7.36 23.42 -3.14
N MET A 496 8.16 23.76 -2.11
CA MET A 496 8.16 25.09 -1.49
C MET A 496 9.56 25.67 -1.27
N ASP A 497 10.60 25.18 -1.93
CA ASP A 497 12.00 25.62 -1.72
C ASP A 497 12.18 27.14 -1.89
N ALA A 498 11.45 27.75 -2.83
CA ALA A 498 11.49 29.20 -3.05
C ALA A 498 10.98 30.03 -1.84
N TRP A 499 10.24 29.38 -0.94
CA TRP A 499 9.61 30.02 0.21
C TRP A 499 10.35 29.76 1.52
N VAL A 500 11.31 28.83 1.53
CA VAL A 500 12.03 28.44 2.75
C VAL A 500 13.17 29.43 3.01
N PRO A 501 13.05 30.29 4.03
CA PRO A 501 14.11 31.22 4.37
C PRO A 501 15.25 30.48 5.08
N ARG A 502 16.47 30.95 4.87
CA ARG A 502 17.65 30.43 5.57
C ARG A 502 17.98 31.29 6.77
N PRO A 503 18.21 30.69 7.96
CA PRO A 503 18.74 31.40 9.10
C PRO A 503 20.06 32.12 8.75
N GLN A 504 20.23 33.32 9.29
CA GLN A 504 21.45 34.11 9.13
C GLN A 504 22.04 34.42 10.51
N GLU A 505 23.34 34.29 10.63
CA GLU A 505 24.03 34.58 11.89
C GLU A 505 23.78 36.04 12.35
N GLY A 506 23.41 36.19 13.62
CA GLY A 506 23.10 37.50 14.21
C GLY A 506 21.74 38.10 13.85
N GLN A 507 20.92 37.40 13.07
CA GLN A 507 19.54 37.79 12.80
C GLN A 507 18.55 36.93 13.60
N PRO A 508 17.34 37.44 13.88
CA PRO A 508 16.27 36.61 14.44
C PRO A 508 15.99 35.40 13.57
N ALA A 509 15.65 34.27 14.18
CA ALA A 509 15.27 33.04 13.45
C ALA A 509 14.06 33.31 12.54
N PRO A 510 14.15 32.99 11.23
CA PRO A 510 13.06 33.23 10.31
C PRO A 510 11.91 32.25 10.54
N LEU A 511 10.70 32.59 10.08
CA LEU A 511 9.54 31.73 10.18
C LEU A 511 9.47 30.74 9.01
N SER A 512 8.97 29.54 9.29
CA SER A 512 8.56 28.56 8.27
C SER A 512 7.48 29.17 7.36
N PRO A 513 7.43 28.80 6.07
CA PRO A 513 6.43 29.34 5.14
C PRO A 513 5.02 28.76 5.31
N ILE A 514 4.84 27.77 6.16
CA ILE A 514 3.54 27.15 6.47
C ILE A 514 3.13 27.53 7.89
N TYR A 515 1.92 28.05 8.02
CA TYR A 515 1.36 28.47 9.31
C TYR A 515 0.16 27.61 9.68
N LYS A 516 -0.20 27.59 10.96
CA LYS A 516 -1.29 26.79 11.52
C LYS A 516 -2.35 27.70 12.16
N ILE A 517 -3.60 27.59 11.72
CA ILE A 517 -4.75 28.20 12.39
C ILE A 517 -5.27 27.16 13.38
N MET A 518 -5.18 27.46 14.67
CA MET A 518 -5.47 26.48 15.73
C MET A 518 -6.95 26.42 16.14
N SER A 519 -7.76 27.39 15.71
CA SER A 519 -9.18 27.45 16.05
C SER A 519 -10.01 27.84 14.85
N PRO A 520 -11.25 27.36 14.74
CA PRO A 520 -12.14 27.74 13.65
C PRO A 520 -12.32 29.26 13.55
N VAL A 521 -12.20 29.80 12.35
CA VAL A 521 -12.37 31.21 12.04
C VAL A 521 -13.17 31.37 10.76
N MET A 522 -14.01 32.44 10.70
CA MET A 522 -14.75 32.75 9.46
C MET A 522 -13.82 33.41 8.46
N LEU A 523 -13.66 32.82 7.29
CA LEU A 523 -12.85 33.32 6.19
C LEU A 523 -13.73 33.58 4.96
N GLN A 524 -13.38 34.63 4.21
CA GLN A 524 -13.90 34.81 2.85
C GLN A 524 -12.95 34.07 1.90
N ALA A 525 -13.36 32.88 1.51
CA ALA A 525 -12.57 32.03 0.65
C ALA A 525 -13.47 31.28 -0.35
N HIS A 526 -12.88 30.77 -1.41
CA HIS A 526 -13.52 29.83 -2.34
C HIS A 526 -12.64 28.59 -2.50
N ILE A 527 -13.26 27.46 -2.86
CA ILE A 527 -12.54 26.25 -3.20
C ILE A 527 -11.77 26.48 -4.51
N VAL A 528 -10.50 26.11 -4.53
CA VAL A 528 -9.68 26.15 -5.74
C VAL A 528 -10.13 25.04 -6.67
N ASP A 529 -10.81 25.41 -7.76
CA ASP A 529 -11.36 24.47 -8.74
C ASP A 529 -10.26 23.64 -9.44
N GLY A 530 -10.60 22.38 -9.79
CA GLY A 530 -9.80 21.55 -10.66
C GLY A 530 -9.81 22.07 -12.08
N ASN A 531 -8.62 22.20 -12.72
CA ASN A 531 -8.53 22.36 -14.17
C ASN A 531 -8.83 21.04 -14.87
#